data_09e449f515efc253bab94b4f9bacf552
#
_entry.id   09e449f515efc253bab94b4f9bacf552
#
_cell.length_a   1.000
_cell.length_b   1.000
_cell.length_c   1.000
_cell.angle_alpha   90.00
_cell.angle_beta   90.00
_cell.angle_gamma   90.00
#
_symmetry.space_group_name_H-M   'P 1'
#
loop_
_entity.id
_entity.type
_entity.pdbx_description
1 polymer ?
#
loop_
_entity_poly.entity_id
_entity_poly.type
_entity_poly.pdbx_seq_one_letter_code
_entity_poly.pdbx_strand_id
1 'polypeptide(L)'
;YLISRLKSSGITPIIAGNKAANTLLFVADPDRHYLGEVTDLDRVVAQIVEKKRDFDQCFVFIHNDAGISYAATMAAISKARLFVLIYGEHQEDLVGQITFPCTKIAAKAVHNPLPLKKAIDEVAPWAA
;
A
#
# COMPACT_ATOMS: atom_id res chain seq x y z
N TYR A 1 9.20 -1.28 -6.40
CA TYR A 1 10.25 -1.12 -5.37
C TYR A 1 9.83 -1.67 -4.01
N LEU A 2 8.71 -1.23 -3.47
CA LEU A 2 8.24 -1.72 -2.16
C LEU A 2 8.13 -3.25 -2.10
N ILE A 3 7.56 -3.86 -3.12
CA ILE A 3 7.43 -5.33 -3.22
C ILE A 3 8.81 -5.99 -3.10
N SER A 4 9.80 -5.47 -3.83
CA SER A 4 11.18 -5.96 -3.79
C SER A 4 11.77 -5.86 -2.38
N ARG A 5 11.56 -4.74 -1.71
CA ARG A 5 12.06 -4.53 -0.33
C ARG A 5 11.41 -5.48 0.67
N LEU A 6 10.10 -5.69 0.57
CA LEU A 6 9.37 -6.62 1.43
C LEU A 6 9.87 -8.05 1.23
N LYS A 7 10.01 -8.49 -0.01
CA LYS A 7 10.53 -9.84 -0.32
C LYS A 7 11.95 -10.04 0.21
N SER A 8 12.80 -9.03 0.08
CA SER A 8 14.17 -9.08 0.63
C SER A 8 14.19 -9.18 2.15
N SER A 9 13.14 -8.73 2.81
CA SER A 9 12.97 -8.83 4.27
C SER A 9 12.27 -10.10 4.72
N GLY A 10 12.03 -11.05 3.82
CA GLY A 10 11.36 -12.32 4.12
C GLY A 10 9.84 -12.20 4.24
N ILE A 11 9.25 -11.09 3.81
CA ILE A 11 7.81 -10.86 3.84
C ILE A 11 7.22 -11.25 2.49
N THR A 12 6.13 -12.03 2.51
CA THR A 12 5.40 -12.42 1.30
C THR A 12 4.28 -11.40 1.04
N PRO A 13 4.41 -10.52 0.05
CA PRO A 13 3.39 -9.53 -0.24
C PRO A 13 2.24 -10.12 -1.04
N ILE A 14 1.04 -9.68 -0.71
CA ILE A 14 -0.18 -9.95 -1.45
C ILE A 14 -0.67 -8.62 -1.99
N ILE A 15 -0.93 -8.55 -3.27
CA ILE A 15 -1.29 -7.32 -3.94
C ILE A 15 -2.79 -7.29 -4.17
N ALA A 16 -3.42 -6.23 -3.68
CA ALA A 16 -4.84 -5.98 -3.88
C ALA A 16 -5.02 -4.64 -4.60
N GLY A 17 -5.58 -4.67 -5.77
CA GLY A 17 -5.81 -3.48 -6.58
C GLY A 17 -7.11 -3.56 -7.36
N ASN A 18 -7.55 -2.43 -7.90
CA ASN A 18 -8.62 -2.43 -8.87
C ASN A 18 -8.09 -2.99 -10.21
N LYS A 19 -9.00 -3.19 -11.17
CA LYS A 19 -8.64 -3.78 -12.46
C LYS A 19 -7.53 -2.99 -13.18
N ALA A 20 -7.62 -1.67 -13.17
CA ALA A 20 -6.63 -0.81 -13.84
C ALA A 20 -5.25 -0.92 -13.18
N ALA A 21 -5.19 -0.87 -11.86
CA ALA A 21 -3.94 -1.00 -11.12
C ALA A 21 -3.30 -2.37 -11.32
N ASN A 22 -4.07 -3.44 -11.25
CA ASN A 22 -3.59 -4.80 -11.47
C ASN A 22 -3.06 -5.00 -12.89
N THR A 23 -3.73 -4.44 -13.88
CA THR A 23 -3.27 -4.48 -15.28
C THR A 23 -1.92 -3.79 -15.44
N LEU A 24 -1.74 -2.62 -14.84
CA LEU A 24 -0.46 -1.90 -14.87
C LEU A 24 0.67 -2.72 -14.24
N LEU A 25 0.40 -3.40 -13.14
CA LEU A 25 1.39 -4.26 -12.49
C LEU A 25 1.81 -5.42 -13.38
N PHE A 26 0.88 -6.08 -14.05
CA PHE A 26 1.20 -7.16 -14.99
C PHE A 26 2.00 -6.67 -16.19
N VAL A 27 1.74 -5.46 -16.66
CA VAL A 27 2.53 -4.85 -17.75
C VAL A 27 3.94 -4.50 -17.27
N ALA A 28 4.07 -4.01 -16.03
CA ALA A 28 5.36 -3.63 -15.45
C ALA A 28 6.25 -4.84 -15.09
N ASP A 29 5.63 -5.97 -14.79
CA ASP A 29 6.33 -7.20 -14.37
C ASP A 29 5.74 -8.43 -15.10
N PRO A 30 5.89 -8.51 -16.43
CA PRO A 30 5.25 -9.56 -17.22
C PRO A 30 5.77 -10.97 -16.88
N ASP A 31 7.01 -11.07 -16.45
CA ASP A 31 7.63 -12.35 -16.08
C ASP A 31 7.43 -12.70 -14.59
N ARG A 32 6.71 -11.88 -13.87
CA ARG A 32 6.38 -12.07 -12.45
C ARG A 32 7.59 -12.27 -11.54
N HIS A 33 8.64 -11.48 -11.74
CA HIS A 33 9.82 -11.50 -10.86
C HIS A 33 9.49 -11.06 -9.44
N TYR A 34 8.54 -10.15 -9.27
CA TYR A 34 8.15 -9.57 -7.99
C TYR A 34 6.72 -9.89 -7.59
N LEU A 35 5.81 -10.05 -8.57
CA LEU A 35 4.40 -10.30 -8.30
C LEU A 35 4.15 -11.75 -7.88
N GLY A 36 3.60 -11.92 -6.68
CA GLY A 36 3.04 -13.19 -6.23
C GLY A 36 1.53 -13.21 -6.43
N GLU A 37 0.77 -13.35 -5.34
CA GLU A 37 -0.69 -13.28 -5.40
C GLU A 37 -1.13 -11.85 -5.71
N VAL A 38 -1.94 -11.68 -6.76
CA VAL A 38 -2.59 -10.42 -7.13
C VAL A 38 -4.08 -10.67 -7.16
N THR A 39 -4.84 -9.87 -6.44
CA THR A 39 -6.28 -10.06 -6.29
C THR A 39 -7.02 -8.72 -6.38
N ASP A 40 -8.35 -8.79 -6.45
CA ASP A 40 -9.20 -7.61 -6.44
C ASP A 40 -9.30 -7.01 -5.04
N LEU A 41 -9.24 -5.68 -4.96
CA LEU A 41 -9.24 -4.95 -3.70
C LEU A 41 -10.53 -5.16 -2.91
N ASP A 42 -11.68 -5.08 -3.57
CA ASP A 42 -12.99 -5.26 -2.90
C ASP A 42 -13.17 -6.69 -2.38
N ARG A 43 -12.60 -7.67 -3.07
CA ARG A 43 -12.60 -9.05 -2.59
C ARG A 43 -11.80 -9.21 -1.31
N VAL A 44 -10.64 -8.60 -1.20
CA VAL A 44 -9.82 -8.64 0.02
C VAL A 44 -10.56 -7.98 1.18
N VAL A 45 -11.16 -6.82 0.95
CA VAL A 45 -11.95 -6.11 1.96
C VAL A 45 -13.09 -7.01 2.46
N ALA A 46 -13.82 -7.65 1.55
CA ALA A 46 -14.91 -8.57 1.91
C ALA A 46 -14.40 -9.75 2.75
N GLN A 47 -13.27 -10.34 2.37
CA GLN A 47 -12.66 -11.46 3.12
C GLN A 47 -12.27 -11.06 4.55
N ILE A 48 -11.77 -9.85 4.75
CA ILE A 48 -11.41 -9.34 6.08
C ILE A 48 -12.67 -9.10 6.91
N VAL A 49 -13.69 -8.47 6.34
CA VAL A 49 -14.98 -8.22 7.00
C VAL A 49 -15.64 -9.54 7.45
N GLU A 50 -15.58 -10.56 6.60
CA GLU A 50 -16.13 -11.89 6.88
C GLU A 50 -15.23 -12.74 7.80
N LYS A 51 -14.11 -12.20 8.24
CA LYS A 51 -13.12 -12.87 9.11
C LYS A 51 -12.51 -14.13 8.48
N LYS A 52 -12.46 -14.20 7.16
CA LYS A 52 -11.84 -15.30 6.41
C LYS A 52 -10.35 -15.09 6.21
N ARG A 53 -9.89 -13.84 6.34
CA ARG A 53 -8.51 -13.46 6.08
C ARG A 53 -8.17 -12.17 6.81
N ASP A 54 -6.94 -12.05 7.27
CA ASP A 54 -6.34 -10.79 7.71
C ASP A 54 -4.83 -10.85 7.47
N PHE A 55 -4.13 -9.77 7.78
CA PHE A 55 -2.71 -9.62 7.49
C PHE A 55 -1.99 -9.05 8.70
N ASP A 56 -0.67 -9.27 8.78
CA ASP A 56 0.19 -8.69 9.81
C ASP A 56 0.47 -7.21 9.53
N GLN A 57 0.64 -6.88 8.27
CA GLN A 57 0.95 -5.54 7.80
C GLN A 57 0.11 -5.21 6.57
N CYS A 58 -0.26 -3.94 6.45
CA CYS A 58 -1.01 -3.43 5.31
C CYS A 58 -0.38 -2.14 4.81
N PHE A 59 -0.09 -2.08 3.52
CA PHE A 59 0.48 -0.91 2.85
C PHE A 59 -0.54 -0.35 1.86
N VAL A 60 -0.98 0.87 2.07
CA VAL A 60 -1.97 1.53 1.20
C VAL A 60 -1.34 2.72 0.50
N PHE A 61 -1.37 2.72 -0.82
CA PHE A 61 -0.90 3.83 -1.64
C PHE A 61 -2.02 4.84 -1.82
N ILE A 62 -1.72 6.10 -1.50
CA ILE A 62 -2.70 7.19 -1.51
C ILE A 62 -2.17 8.34 -2.37
N HIS A 63 -2.89 8.67 -3.45
CA HIS A 63 -2.63 9.84 -4.27
C HIS A 63 -3.89 10.68 -4.50
N ASN A 64 -5.03 10.22 -3.97
CA ASN A 64 -6.32 10.91 -4.02
C ASN A 64 -7.23 10.45 -2.86
N ASP A 65 -8.43 11.02 -2.79
CA ASP A 65 -9.41 10.75 -1.74
C ASP A 65 -9.86 9.28 -1.67
N ALA A 66 -9.90 8.59 -2.81
CA ALA A 66 -10.29 7.18 -2.84
C ALA A 66 -9.30 6.31 -2.04
N GLY A 67 -8.00 6.61 -2.12
CA GLY A 67 -6.98 5.93 -1.33
C GLY A 67 -7.17 6.14 0.17
N ILE A 68 -7.56 7.34 0.59
CA ILE A 68 -7.88 7.65 1.99
C ILE A 68 -9.06 6.81 2.48
N SER A 69 -10.11 6.68 1.67
CA SER A 69 -11.28 5.88 2.02
C SER A 69 -10.91 4.40 2.23
N TYR A 70 -10.10 3.82 1.36
CA TYR A 70 -9.63 2.45 1.52
C TYR A 70 -8.75 2.28 2.77
N ALA A 71 -7.86 3.23 3.02
CA ALA A 71 -7.01 3.20 4.22
C ALA A 71 -7.84 3.30 5.50
N ALA A 72 -8.84 4.18 5.53
CA ALA A 72 -9.76 4.30 6.66
C ALA A 72 -10.56 3.01 6.88
N THR A 73 -11.01 2.36 5.81
CA THR A 73 -11.69 1.06 5.88
C THR A 73 -10.77 0.01 6.48
N MET A 74 -9.53 -0.09 6.01
CA MET A 74 -8.57 -1.05 6.56
C MET A 74 -8.27 -0.79 8.02
N ALA A 75 -8.15 0.47 8.44
CA ALA A 75 -7.96 0.83 9.84
C ALA A 75 -9.12 0.35 10.72
N ALA A 76 -10.34 0.36 10.18
CA ALA A 76 -11.55 -0.05 10.91
C ALA A 76 -11.75 -1.56 10.99
N ILE A 77 -11.41 -2.31 9.94
CA ILE A 77 -11.76 -3.74 9.81
C ILE A 77 -10.60 -4.70 10.06
N SER A 78 -9.36 -4.26 9.87
CA SER A 78 -8.16 -5.10 9.95
C SER A 78 -7.40 -4.85 11.25
N LYS A 79 -6.77 -5.91 11.76
CA LYS A 79 -5.81 -5.82 12.87
C LYS A 79 -4.38 -5.59 12.38
N ALA A 80 -4.18 -5.51 11.08
CA ALA A 80 -2.87 -5.29 10.48
C ALA A 80 -2.27 -3.96 10.94
N ARG A 81 -0.96 -3.94 11.07
CA ARG A 81 -0.21 -2.70 11.24
C ARG A 81 -0.29 -1.92 9.92
N LEU A 82 -0.86 -0.73 9.97
CA LEU A 82 -1.17 0.06 8.79
C LEU A 82 -0.07 1.05 8.45
N PHE A 83 0.40 0.98 7.22
CA PHE A 83 1.31 1.95 6.61
C PHE A 83 0.60 2.61 5.44
N VAL A 84 0.63 3.94 5.38
CA VAL A 84 0.06 4.69 4.26
C VAL A 84 1.17 5.42 3.52
N LEU A 85 1.25 5.20 2.22
CA LEU A 85 2.23 5.83 1.34
C LEU A 85 1.53 6.90 0.54
N ILE A 86 1.80 8.16 0.89
CA ILE A 86 1.10 9.32 0.34
C ILE A 86 2.04 10.05 -0.60
N TYR A 87 1.63 10.21 -1.83
CA TYR A 87 2.46 10.82 -2.87
C TYR A 87 1.62 11.67 -3.82
N GLY A 88 2.30 12.37 -4.71
CA GLY A 88 1.67 13.23 -5.69
C GLY A 88 1.78 14.71 -5.33
N GLU A 89 1.18 15.53 -6.15
CA GLU A 89 1.26 16.99 -6.06
C GLU A 89 0.60 17.53 -4.78
N HIS A 90 -0.51 16.90 -4.35
CA HIS A 90 -1.30 17.33 -3.21
C HIS A 90 -1.04 16.49 -1.96
N GLN A 91 0.13 15.89 -1.83
CA GLN A 91 0.42 14.98 -0.72
C GLN A 91 0.25 15.64 0.66
N GLU A 92 0.57 16.91 0.83
CA GLU A 92 0.41 17.61 2.11
C GLU A 92 -1.06 17.72 2.54
N ASP A 93 -1.95 18.03 1.60
CA ASP A 93 -3.38 18.10 1.85
C ASP A 93 -3.94 16.72 2.22
N LEU A 94 -3.49 15.67 1.53
CA LEU A 94 -3.91 14.31 1.79
C LEU A 94 -3.44 13.84 3.17
N VAL A 95 -2.21 14.15 3.57
CA VAL A 95 -1.70 13.84 4.91
C VAL A 95 -2.59 14.44 5.99
N GLY A 96 -3.01 15.69 5.79
CA GLY A 96 -3.89 16.39 6.73
C GLY A 96 -5.28 15.76 6.89
N GLN A 97 -5.74 14.98 5.92
CA GLN A 97 -7.04 14.30 5.96
C GLN A 97 -6.98 12.94 6.65
N ILE A 98 -5.81 12.43 6.97
CA ILE A 98 -5.63 11.12 7.62
C ILE A 98 -5.71 11.31 9.13
N THR A 99 -6.80 10.84 9.73
CA THR A 99 -7.10 11.02 11.16
C THR A 99 -7.07 9.72 11.97
N PHE A 100 -6.87 8.58 11.33
CA PHE A 100 -6.80 7.27 11.96
C PHE A 100 -5.35 6.87 12.26
N PRO A 101 -5.10 5.96 13.23
CA PRO A 101 -3.76 5.50 13.57
C PRO A 101 -3.09 4.77 12.41
N CYS A 102 -1.91 5.20 12.01
CA CYS A 102 -1.11 4.56 10.96
C CYS A 102 0.31 5.14 10.95
N THR A 103 1.21 4.45 10.27
CA THR A 103 2.54 4.99 9.94
C THR A 103 2.45 5.67 8.58
N LYS A 104 2.73 6.96 8.54
CA LYS A 104 2.67 7.77 7.31
C LYS A 104 4.04 7.83 6.63
N ILE A 105 4.07 7.51 5.36
CA ILE A 105 5.24 7.62 4.48
C ILE A 105 4.83 8.59 3.37
N ALA A 106 5.25 9.85 3.48
CA ALA A 106 4.78 10.90 2.57
C ALA A 106 5.94 11.51 1.79
N ALA A 107 5.72 11.73 0.49
CA ALA A 107 6.69 12.37 -0.37
C ALA A 107 6.01 13.09 -1.55
N LYS A 108 6.57 14.23 -1.95
CA LYS A 108 6.14 14.92 -3.15
C LYS A 108 6.78 14.26 -4.38
N ALA A 109 6.20 13.14 -4.81
CA ALA A 109 6.67 12.36 -5.96
C ALA A 109 5.62 12.43 -7.08
N VAL A 110 5.83 13.29 -8.07
CA VAL A 110 4.92 13.46 -9.21
C VAL A 110 5.51 12.81 -10.46
N HIS A 111 6.69 13.24 -10.88
CA HIS A 111 7.39 12.69 -12.04
C HIS A 111 8.67 11.94 -11.67
N ASN A 112 9.19 12.18 -10.46
CA ASN A 112 10.39 11.55 -9.96
C ASN A 112 10.02 10.66 -8.75
N PRO A 113 10.21 9.34 -8.83
CA PRO A 113 9.88 8.43 -7.72
C PRO A 113 10.92 8.42 -6.60
N LEU A 114 12.08 9.03 -6.76
CA LEU A 114 13.18 8.97 -5.78
C LEU A 114 12.81 9.52 -4.40
N PRO A 115 12.08 10.63 -4.26
CA PRO A 115 11.66 11.09 -2.94
C PRO A 115 10.81 10.06 -2.18
N LEU A 116 9.92 9.34 -2.87
CA LEU A 116 9.12 8.28 -2.26
C LEU A 116 9.98 7.07 -1.89
N LYS A 117 10.91 6.68 -2.76
CA LYS A 117 11.88 5.62 -2.46
C LYS A 117 12.65 5.93 -1.17
N LYS A 118 13.15 7.15 -1.03
CA LYS A 118 13.87 7.60 0.14
C LYS A 118 13.00 7.52 1.40
N ALA A 119 11.77 7.98 1.32
CA ALA A 119 10.82 7.94 2.44
C ALA A 119 10.50 6.49 2.86
N ILE A 120 10.39 5.58 1.91
CA ILE A 120 10.21 4.14 2.18
C ILE A 120 11.43 3.57 2.91
N ASP A 121 12.64 3.88 2.44
CA ASP A 121 13.87 3.39 3.04
C ASP A 121 14.05 3.88 4.48
N GLU A 122 13.56 5.05 4.82
CA GLU A 122 13.62 5.61 6.18
C GLU A 122 12.75 4.83 7.18
N VAL A 123 11.72 4.16 6.72
CA VAL A 123 10.78 3.39 7.57
C VAL A 123 11.23 1.93 7.71
N ALA A 124 11.98 1.40 6.76
CA ALA A 124 12.52 0.04 6.84
C ALA A 124 13.54 -0.09 7.98
N PRO A 125 13.62 -1.23 8.68
CA PRO A 125 12.91 -2.48 8.46
C PRO A 125 11.48 -2.48 9.00
N TRP A 126 10.64 -3.26 8.33
CA TRP A 126 9.21 -3.35 8.64
C TRP A 126 8.90 -4.24 9.84
N ALA A 127 9.87 -5.00 10.28
CA ALA A 127 9.71 -6.10 11.22
C ALA A 127 9.69 -5.68 12.69
N ALA A 128 9.56 -4.43 12.96
CA ALA A 128 9.56 -3.99 14.35
C ALA A 128 8.18 -4.07 14.99
#